data_2a80d05d6de6c115685e853d0d077c20
#
_entry.id   2a80d05d6de6c115685e853d0d077c20
#
_cell.length_a   1.000
_cell.length_b   1.000
_cell.length_c   1.000
_cell.angle_alpha   90.00
_cell.angle_beta   90.00
_cell.angle_gamma   90.00
#
_symmetry.space_group_name_H-M   'P 1'
#
loop_
_entity.id
_entity.type
_entity.pdbx_description
1 polymer ?
#
loop_
_entity_poly.entity_id
_entity_poly.type
_entity_poly.pdbx_seq_one_letter_code
_entity_poly.pdbx_strand_id
1 'polypeptide(L)'
;MRPLRRTEHDTRIEVMPLIDVVFLLLTFFIYAMVLMVRAEVLPVPFESYISGEPATPKQVVSITIAVDGNVYVGTNVVTLDGLIKSVRSKLSEKPEAVLYLVMEDGHSVVDRGPLLTGVWDRLHAENLKVFLV
;
A
#
# COMPACT_ATOMS: atom_id res chain seq x y z
N MET A 1 66.18 34.90 29.17
CA MET A 1 65.45 33.79 28.53
C MET A 1 63.99 33.88 28.88
N ARG A 2 63.14 34.11 27.85
CA ARG A 2 61.68 34.07 28.06
C ARG A 2 61.23 32.61 28.07
N PRO A 3 60.49 32.14 29.10
CA PRO A 3 59.93 30.83 29.09
C PRO A 3 58.85 30.73 27.98
N LEU A 4 58.98 29.73 27.11
CA LEU A 4 58.02 29.37 26.12
C LEU A 4 56.76 28.87 26.85
N ARG A 5 55.72 29.69 26.80
CA ARG A 5 54.39 29.32 27.33
C ARG A 5 53.82 28.24 26.40
N ARG A 6 53.87 26.99 26.83
CA ARG A 6 53.16 25.91 26.17
C ARG A 6 51.67 26.17 26.35
N THR A 7 51.03 26.53 25.26
CA THR A 7 49.56 26.54 25.20
C THR A 7 49.13 25.08 25.21
N GLU A 8 48.61 24.62 26.32
CA GLU A 8 47.92 23.36 26.35
C GLU A 8 46.70 23.47 25.43
N HIS A 9 46.76 22.81 24.28
CA HIS A 9 45.61 22.63 23.42
C HIS A 9 44.72 21.64 24.16
N ASP A 10 43.66 22.16 24.78
CA ASP A 10 42.60 21.35 25.33
C ASP A 10 41.88 20.67 24.13
N THR A 11 42.29 19.44 23.83
CA THR A 11 41.68 18.60 22.82
C THR A 11 40.30 18.16 23.30
N ARG A 12 39.34 19.08 23.31
CA ARG A 12 37.95 18.74 23.49
C ARG A 12 37.49 18.09 22.19
N ILE A 13 37.25 16.79 22.25
CA ILE A 13 36.57 16.07 21.18
C ILE A 13 35.14 16.58 21.17
N GLU A 14 34.81 17.40 20.18
CA GLU A 14 33.43 17.83 19.97
C GLU A 14 32.62 16.66 19.47
N VAL A 15 31.72 16.16 20.32
CA VAL A 15 30.82 15.02 20.03
C VAL A 15 29.57 15.47 19.28
N MET A 16 29.28 16.77 19.29
CA MET A 16 28.08 17.35 18.65
C MET A 16 27.94 17.04 17.17
N PRO A 17 28.99 17.19 16.31
CA PRO A 17 28.90 16.81 14.90
C PRO A 17 28.64 15.31 14.68
N LEU A 18 29.18 14.48 15.56
CA LEU A 18 28.97 13.03 15.50
C LEU A 18 27.51 12.66 15.78
N ILE A 19 26.90 13.29 16.78
CA ILE A 19 25.48 13.09 17.13
C ILE A 19 24.59 13.52 15.98
N ASP A 20 24.90 14.63 15.31
CA ASP A 20 24.14 15.14 14.18
C ASP A 20 24.17 14.17 12.99
N VAL A 21 25.34 13.65 12.64
CA VAL A 21 25.50 12.63 11.59
C VAL A 21 24.70 11.37 11.91
N VAL A 22 24.77 10.88 13.15
CA VAL A 22 24.00 9.71 13.58
C VAL A 22 22.50 9.97 13.51
N PHE A 23 22.05 11.15 13.91
CA PHE A 23 20.65 11.55 13.84
C PHE A 23 20.15 11.63 12.40
N LEU A 24 20.92 12.21 11.49
CA LEU A 24 20.60 12.28 10.07
C LEU A 24 20.50 10.88 9.44
N LEU A 25 21.44 9.99 9.76
CA LEU A 25 21.39 8.59 9.30
C LEU A 25 20.15 7.86 9.84
N LEU A 26 19.84 8.05 11.11
CA LEU A 26 18.64 7.44 11.72
C LEU A 26 17.37 7.93 11.03
N THR A 27 17.24 9.23 10.81
CA THR A 27 16.09 9.83 10.12
C THR A 27 15.98 9.32 8.69
N PHE A 28 17.10 9.19 7.98
CA PHE A 28 17.15 8.64 6.63
C PHE A 28 16.66 7.19 6.60
N PHE A 29 17.13 6.34 7.51
CA PHE A 29 16.69 4.94 7.57
C PHE A 29 15.22 4.80 7.92
N ILE A 30 14.70 5.60 8.84
CA ILE A 30 13.27 5.61 9.16
C ILE A 30 12.45 6.03 7.94
N TYR A 31 12.89 7.05 7.23
CA TYR A 31 12.20 7.53 6.03
C TYR A 31 12.24 6.50 4.90
N ALA A 32 13.39 5.86 4.68
CA ALA A 32 13.53 4.79 3.71
C ALA A 32 12.63 3.59 4.04
N MET A 33 12.54 3.23 5.33
CA MET A 33 11.66 2.16 5.80
C MET A 33 10.18 2.48 5.55
N VAL A 34 9.75 3.71 5.82
CA VAL A 34 8.37 4.16 5.56
C VAL A 34 8.06 4.16 4.07
N LEU A 35 9.01 4.56 3.22
CA LEU A 35 8.82 4.50 1.77
C LEU A 35 8.74 3.06 1.26
N MET A 36 9.54 2.16 1.82
CA MET A 36 9.53 0.75 1.44
C MET A 36 8.21 0.07 1.77
N VAL A 37 7.63 0.38 2.93
CA VAL A 37 6.30 -0.14 3.33
C VAL A 37 5.20 0.35 2.38
N ARG A 38 5.33 1.54 1.83
CA ARG A 38 4.35 2.05 0.85
C ARG A 38 4.50 1.46 -0.55
N ALA A 39 5.64 0.88 -0.87
CA ALA A 39 5.87 0.25 -2.17
C ALA A 39 5.26 -1.16 -2.29
N GLU A 40 4.90 -1.78 -1.18
CA GLU A 40 4.28 -3.12 -1.18
C GLU A 40 2.79 -3.15 -1.55
N VAL A 41 2.18 -2.01 -1.85
CA VAL A 41 0.71 -1.90 -2.00
C VAL A 41 0.19 -2.29 -3.39
N LEU A 42 1.04 -2.74 -4.29
CA LEU A 42 0.57 -3.29 -5.57
C LEU A 42 1.38 -4.54 -5.92
N PRO A 43 0.97 -5.73 -5.45
CA PRO A 43 1.37 -6.92 -6.16
C PRO A 43 0.68 -6.90 -7.52
N VAL A 44 1.31 -6.23 -8.47
CA VAL A 44 0.99 -6.47 -9.87
C VAL A 44 1.50 -7.88 -10.14
N PRO A 45 0.66 -8.86 -10.44
CA PRO A 45 1.17 -10.15 -10.87
C PRO A 45 1.93 -9.92 -12.18
N PHE A 46 3.25 -9.89 -12.08
CA PHE A 46 4.09 -10.01 -13.25
C PHE A 46 3.95 -11.45 -13.74
N GLU A 47 2.95 -11.69 -14.58
CA GLU A 47 2.97 -12.89 -15.39
C GLU A 47 4.25 -12.80 -16.22
N SER A 48 5.14 -13.75 -16.00
CA SER A 48 6.37 -13.87 -16.79
C SER A 48 5.98 -14.15 -18.24
N TYR A 49 6.03 -13.13 -19.07
CA TYR A 49 5.80 -13.27 -20.49
C TYR A 49 6.99 -13.97 -21.13
N ILE A 50 6.83 -15.24 -21.45
CA ILE A 50 7.82 -16.05 -22.19
C ILE A 50 7.79 -15.72 -23.68
N SER A 51 6.78 -15.01 -24.18
CA SER A 51 6.52 -14.85 -25.61
C SER A 51 6.71 -13.44 -26.19
N GLY A 52 7.27 -12.49 -25.46
CA GLY A 52 7.68 -11.19 -26.04
C GLY A 52 6.59 -10.35 -26.72
N GLU A 53 5.32 -10.69 -26.58
CA GLU A 53 4.22 -9.82 -27.02
C GLU A 53 4.02 -8.68 -26.01
N PRO A 54 3.83 -7.44 -26.49
CA PRO A 54 3.58 -6.32 -25.61
C PRO A 54 2.28 -6.57 -24.82
N ALA A 55 2.42 -6.71 -23.51
CA ALA A 55 1.28 -6.86 -22.62
C ALA A 55 0.39 -5.63 -22.71
N THR A 56 -0.81 -5.80 -23.19
CA THR A 56 -1.85 -4.78 -22.99
C THR A 56 -2.21 -4.75 -21.50
N PRO A 57 -2.04 -3.63 -20.83
CA PRO A 57 -2.37 -3.53 -19.41
C PRO A 57 -3.86 -3.83 -19.24
N LYS A 58 -4.17 -4.95 -18.59
CA LYS A 58 -5.55 -5.27 -18.23
C LYS A 58 -6.06 -4.24 -17.26
N GLN A 59 -7.21 -3.67 -17.55
CA GLN A 59 -7.85 -2.74 -16.66
C GLN A 59 -8.36 -3.49 -15.42
N VAL A 60 -8.20 -2.88 -14.26
CA VAL A 60 -8.57 -3.48 -12.97
C VAL A 60 -9.70 -2.68 -12.34
N VAL A 61 -10.70 -3.38 -11.86
CA VAL A 61 -11.73 -2.84 -10.97
C VAL A 61 -11.49 -3.41 -9.57
N SER A 62 -11.14 -2.58 -8.63
CA SER A 62 -10.91 -2.98 -7.25
C SER A 62 -12.16 -2.80 -6.40
N ILE A 63 -12.45 -3.83 -5.60
CA ILE A 63 -13.43 -3.78 -4.53
C ILE A 63 -12.63 -3.80 -3.23
N THR A 64 -12.68 -2.73 -2.47
CA THR A 64 -11.87 -2.58 -1.24
C THR A 64 -12.78 -2.57 -0.02
N ILE A 65 -12.46 -3.41 0.96
CA ILE A 65 -13.08 -3.38 2.28
C ILE A 65 -12.15 -2.60 3.21
N ALA A 66 -12.58 -1.41 3.59
CA ALA A 66 -11.80 -0.50 4.43
C ALA A 66 -11.80 -0.93 5.90
N VAL A 67 -10.87 -0.39 6.68
CA VAL A 67 -10.74 -0.66 8.13
C VAL A 67 -11.97 -0.21 8.92
N ASP A 68 -12.68 0.80 8.45
CA ASP A 68 -13.92 1.33 9.05
C ASP A 68 -15.17 0.50 8.73
N GLY A 69 -15.05 -0.55 7.90
CA GLY A 69 -16.15 -1.41 7.47
C GLY A 69 -16.90 -0.92 6.24
N ASN A 70 -16.45 0.14 5.60
CA ASN A 70 -17.02 0.60 4.34
C ASN A 70 -16.47 -0.22 3.17
N VAL A 71 -17.32 -0.43 2.16
CA VAL A 71 -16.94 -1.11 0.92
C VAL A 71 -16.84 -0.08 -0.19
N TYR A 72 -15.74 -0.12 -0.91
CA TYR A 72 -15.48 0.77 -2.04
C TYR A 72 -15.40 -0.03 -3.33
N VAL A 73 -16.00 0.49 -4.38
CA VAL A 73 -15.77 0.04 -5.75
C VAL A 73 -15.00 1.13 -6.50
N GLY A 74 -13.72 0.89 -6.76
CA GLY A 74 -12.80 1.93 -7.18
C GLY A 74 -12.65 2.99 -6.09
N THR A 75 -13.13 4.20 -6.34
CA THR A 75 -13.11 5.32 -5.39
C THR A 75 -14.45 5.62 -4.71
N ASN A 76 -15.50 4.91 -5.11
CA ASN A 76 -16.86 5.18 -4.64
C ASN A 76 -17.26 4.24 -3.51
N VAL A 77 -17.82 4.81 -2.43
CA VAL A 77 -18.41 4.05 -1.34
C VAL A 77 -19.72 3.41 -1.82
N VAL A 78 -19.90 2.14 -1.56
CA VAL A 78 -21.10 1.39 -1.92
C VAL A 78 -21.62 0.60 -0.73
N THR A 79 -22.93 0.39 -0.70
CA THR A 79 -23.57 -0.56 0.23
C THR A 79 -23.52 -1.96 -0.36
N LEU A 80 -23.67 -2.99 0.49
CA LEU A 80 -23.72 -4.38 0.02
C LEU A 80 -24.85 -4.60 -1.01
N ASP A 81 -25.98 -3.93 -0.86
CA ASP A 81 -27.11 -4.03 -1.79
C ASP A 81 -26.82 -3.33 -3.14
N GLY A 82 -26.06 -2.25 -3.11
CA GLY A 82 -25.64 -1.51 -4.30
C GLY A 82 -24.37 -2.03 -4.97
N LEU A 83 -23.68 -3.00 -4.35
CA LEU A 83 -22.39 -3.52 -4.80
C LEU A 83 -22.44 -4.04 -6.24
N ILE A 84 -23.38 -4.94 -6.52
CA ILE A 84 -23.51 -5.59 -7.84
C ILE A 84 -23.81 -4.57 -8.93
N LYS A 85 -24.70 -3.62 -8.66
CA LYS A 85 -25.02 -2.55 -9.59
C LYS A 85 -23.79 -1.70 -9.91
N SER A 86 -23.02 -1.31 -8.90
CA SER A 86 -21.79 -0.52 -9.06
C SER A 86 -20.71 -1.29 -9.81
N VAL A 87 -20.52 -2.57 -9.52
CA VAL A 87 -19.58 -3.44 -10.21
C VAL A 87 -19.96 -3.60 -11.67
N ARG A 88 -21.23 -3.87 -11.97
CA ARG A 88 -21.71 -3.98 -13.36
C ARG A 88 -21.57 -2.68 -14.14
N SER A 89 -21.82 -1.56 -13.51
CA SER A 89 -21.62 -0.23 -14.13
C SER A 89 -20.13 -0.04 -14.50
N LYS A 90 -19.21 -0.38 -13.60
CA LYS A 90 -17.77 -0.29 -13.88
C LYS A 90 -17.32 -1.29 -14.94
N LEU A 91 -17.83 -2.49 -14.95
CA LEU A 91 -17.54 -3.51 -15.96
C LEU A 91 -18.11 -3.15 -17.34
N SER A 92 -19.25 -2.45 -17.40
CA SER A 92 -19.79 -1.97 -18.68
C SER A 92 -18.92 -0.88 -19.31
N GLU A 93 -18.30 -0.04 -18.49
CA GLU A 93 -17.30 0.94 -18.94
C GLU A 93 -15.99 0.27 -19.40
N LYS A 94 -15.63 -0.86 -18.77
CA LYS A 94 -14.36 -1.59 -18.96
C LYS A 94 -14.62 -3.09 -19.07
N PRO A 95 -15.10 -3.59 -20.24
CA PRO A 95 -15.56 -4.97 -20.37
C PRO A 95 -14.45 -6.04 -20.18
N GLU A 96 -13.19 -5.68 -20.35
CA GLU A 96 -12.04 -6.55 -20.17
C GLU A 96 -11.40 -6.44 -18.77
N ALA A 97 -11.99 -5.66 -17.86
CA ALA A 97 -11.45 -5.45 -16.54
C ALA A 97 -11.51 -6.71 -15.68
N VAL A 98 -10.47 -6.89 -14.89
CA VAL A 98 -10.38 -7.94 -13.87
C VAL A 98 -10.84 -7.38 -12.53
N LEU A 99 -11.63 -8.14 -11.79
CA LEU A 99 -12.08 -7.78 -10.45
C LEU A 99 -11.10 -8.26 -9.39
N TYR A 100 -10.65 -7.36 -8.56
CA TYR A 100 -9.86 -7.67 -7.37
C TYR A 100 -10.64 -7.31 -6.11
N LEU A 101 -10.67 -8.23 -5.17
CA LEU A 101 -11.18 -8.00 -3.82
C LEU A 101 -9.99 -7.80 -2.88
N VAL A 102 -9.92 -6.61 -2.30
CA VAL A 102 -8.81 -6.17 -1.46
C VAL A 102 -9.34 -5.85 -0.06
N MET A 103 -8.65 -6.33 0.97
CA MET A 103 -8.87 -5.87 2.34
C MET A 103 -7.79 -4.86 2.70
N GLU A 104 -8.20 -3.69 3.18
CA GLU A 104 -7.27 -2.70 3.69
C GLU A 104 -6.55 -3.23 4.93
N ASP A 105 -5.22 -3.12 4.94
CA ASP A 105 -4.41 -3.50 6.09
C ASP A 105 -4.63 -2.53 7.26
N GLY A 106 -4.69 -3.07 8.46
CA GLY A 106 -4.82 -2.28 9.69
C GLY A 106 -5.72 -2.95 10.72
N HIS A 107 -5.64 -2.41 11.94
CA HIS A 107 -6.54 -2.83 13.01
C HIS A 107 -7.93 -2.24 12.77
N SER A 108 -8.88 -3.14 12.51
CA SER A 108 -10.29 -2.77 12.39
C SER A 108 -10.98 -2.90 13.73
N VAL A 109 -11.78 -1.90 14.08
CA VAL A 109 -12.69 -1.95 15.25
C VAL A 109 -13.92 -2.84 14.93
N VAL A 110 -14.21 -3.00 13.65
CA VAL A 110 -15.36 -3.79 13.15
C VAL A 110 -14.85 -5.12 12.62
N ASP A 111 -15.57 -6.21 12.94
CA ASP A 111 -15.29 -7.51 12.32
C ASP A 111 -15.65 -7.47 10.83
N ARG A 112 -14.64 -7.54 9.98
CA ARG A 112 -14.78 -7.48 8.52
C ARG A 112 -15.04 -8.86 7.88
N GLY A 113 -14.97 -9.92 8.65
CA GLY A 113 -15.22 -11.28 8.17
C GLY A 113 -16.59 -11.46 7.53
N PRO A 114 -17.70 -11.05 8.18
CA PRO A 114 -19.04 -11.08 7.59
C PRO A 114 -19.17 -10.22 6.33
N LEU A 115 -18.52 -9.07 6.27
CA LEU A 115 -18.49 -8.21 5.09
C LEU A 115 -17.78 -8.88 3.91
N LEU A 116 -16.63 -9.49 4.17
CA LEU A 116 -15.88 -10.24 3.16
C LEU A 116 -16.72 -11.39 2.59
N THR A 117 -17.33 -12.17 3.45
CA THR A 117 -18.21 -13.27 3.04
C THR A 117 -19.41 -12.77 2.26
N GLY A 118 -20.05 -11.70 2.71
CA GLY A 118 -21.21 -11.10 2.03
C GLY A 118 -20.87 -10.57 0.64
N VAL A 119 -19.74 -9.91 0.50
CA VAL A 119 -19.24 -9.44 -0.81
C VAL A 119 -18.90 -10.62 -1.72
N TRP A 120 -18.19 -11.60 -1.20
CA TRP A 120 -17.79 -12.80 -1.95
C TRP A 120 -18.99 -13.57 -2.47
N ASP A 121 -19.98 -13.84 -1.61
CA ASP A 121 -21.18 -14.59 -1.98
C ASP A 121 -22.01 -13.86 -3.04
N ARG A 122 -22.16 -12.54 -2.93
CA ARG A 122 -22.87 -11.74 -3.93
C ARG A 122 -22.18 -11.75 -5.29
N LEU A 123 -20.86 -11.63 -5.31
CA LEU A 123 -20.07 -11.67 -6.56
C LEU A 123 -20.11 -13.05 -7.19
N HIS A 124 -20.06 -14.11 -6.40
CA HIS A 124 -20.17 -15.49 -6.89
C HIS A 124 -21.56 -15.82 -7.42
N ALA A 125 -22.62 -15.33 -6.78
CA ALA A 125 -24.00 -15.51 -7.23
C ALA A 125 -24.25 -14.91 -8.62
N GLU A 126 -23.50 -13.89 -8.99
CA GLU A 126 -23.56 -13.22 -10.31
C GLU A 126 -22.55 -13.78 -11.34
N ASN A 127 -21.88 -14.91 -11.03
CA ASN A 127 -20.85 -15.52 -11.88
C ASN A 127 -19.68 -14.60 -12.24
N LEU A 128 -19.35 -13.67 -11.38
CA LEU A 128 -18.21 -12.79 -11.57
C LEU A 128 -16.93 -13.45 -11.07
N LYS A 129 -15.89 -13.46 -11.90
CA LYS A 129 -14.56 -13.90 -11.50
C LYS A 129 -13.90 -12.81 -10.69
N VAL A 130 -13.60 -13.11 -9.43
CA VAL A 130 -12.96 -12.21 -8.49
C VAL A 130 -11.68 -12.85 -7.96
N PHE A 131 -10.62 -12.10 -7.97
CA PHE A 131 -9.35 -12.51 -7.37
C PHE A 131 -9.20 -11.84 -6.00
N LEU A 132 -8.92 -12.64 -4.98
CA LEU A 132 -8.61 -12.15 -3.65
C LEU A 132 -7.13 -11.79 -3.58
N VAL A 133 -6.88 -10.60 -3.10
CA VAL A 133 -5.51 -10.08 -2.92
C VAL A 133 -5.21 -9.77 -1.46
#